data_0a1cda1d6f6cbe55d7d20bb441b357a4
#
_entry.id   0a1cda1d6f6cbe55d7d20bb441b357a4
#
_cell.length_a   1.000
_cell.length_b   1.000
_cell.length_c   1.000
_cell.angle_alpha   90.00
_cell.angle_beta   90.00
_cell.angle_gamma   90.00
#
_symmetry.space_group_name_H-M   'P 1'
#
loop_
_entity.id
_entity.type
_entity.pdbx_description
1 polymer ?
#
loop_
_entity_poly.entity_id
_entity_poly.type
_entity_poly.pdbx_seq_one_letter_code
_entity_poly.pdbx_strand_id
1 'polypeptide(L)'
;MDIKRVCLLLLIVVGAVGAVGAWCQASTFWLGADISGTTELEAKGVQIYNAKGEPRENTALMKELGMNMIRLRVWVNPKDGFSSKEDVLVMAKRAKELGMAIMIDFHYSDWWADPGKQNIPQAWKDYNYEQMKQALARHTRETLQLLKANGIDVKWVQVGNETTNGFLWPMGRAQEHMDQYAGLTDAGYAAVKEVYPQATVIVHLDCACDPHRYDFIFDGLRKYGARFDMIGVSVYPYWDMDSKLVNDWHETVEKFAANLRRISQKYGVETMVVETGVEAKKPVEGKVILKEIINAAKHHTDGHCHGVIYWAPELEGQYPLGAFENHRPTVIMEAFTEAAAEKE
;
A
#
# COMPACT_ATOMS: atom_id res chain seq x y z
N MET A 1 43.99 -52.23 58.92
CA MET A 1 43.09 -51.08 59.19
C MET A 1 43.05 -50.21 57.89
N ASP A 2 42.00 -50.38 57.13
CA ASP A 2 41.89 -49.88 55.75
C ASP A 2 41.56 -48.43 55.69
N ILE A 3 42.26 -47.71 54.84
CA ILE A 3 41.96 -46.33 54.46
C ILE A 3 41.42 -46.40 53.03
N LYS A 4 40.10 -46.21 52.88
CA LYS A 4 39.42 -46.17 51.61
C LYS A 4 39.74 -44.89 50.86
N ARG A 5 40.28 -45.06 49.64
CA ARG A 5 40.41 -43.98 48.62
C ARG A 5 39.06 -43.59 48.04
N VAL A 6 38.72 -42.32 48.19
CA VAL A 6 37.58 -41.73 47.47
C VAL A 6 38.13 -41.06 46.21
N CYS A 7 37.80 -41.61 45.06
CA CYS A 7 38.04 -40.98 43.76
C CYS A 7 36.92 -39.97 43.47
N LEU A 8 37.27 -38.70 43.38
CA LEU A 8 36.39 -37.62 42.98
C LEU A 8 36.45 -37.51 41.44
N LEU A 9 35.40 -37.93 40.74
CA LEU A 9 35.22 -37.74 39.31
C LEU A 9 34.71 -36.30 39.07
N LEU A 10 35.56 -35.43 38.52
CA LEU A 10 35.12 -34.16 37.95
C LEU A 10 34.49 -34.38 36.58
N LEU A 11 33.17 -34.23 36.49
CA LEU A 11 32.46 -34.13 35.23
C LEU A 11 32.64 -32.70 34.68
N ILE A 12 33.44 -32.54 33.64
CA ILE A 12 33.54 -31.31 32.85
C ILE A 12 32.34 -31.34 31.87
N VAL A 13 31.31 -30.56 32.16
CA VAL A 13 30.24 -30.27 31.22
C VAL A 13 30.73 -29.19 30.28
N VAL A 14 31.16 -29.56 29.08
CA VAL A 14 31.45 -28.61 28.01
C VAL A 14 30.11 -28.20 27.42
N GLY A 15 29.58 -27.05 27.86
CA GLY A 15 28.42 -26.42 27.26
C GLY A 15 28.78 -25.91 25.87
N ALA A 16 28.33 -26.62 24.83
CA ALA A 16 28.32 -26.07 23.46
C ALA A 16 27.30 -24.93 23.39
N VAL A 17 27.77 -23.70 23.47
CA VAL A 17 27.00 -22.51 23.11
C VAL A 17 26.87 -22.54 21.59
N GLY A 18 25.79 -23.13 21.10
CA GLY A 18 25.38 -23.03 19.70
C GLY A 18 25.06 -21.58 19.44
N ALA A 19 25.92 -20.86 18.74
CA ALA A 19 25.58 -19.59 18.13
C ALA A 19 24.48 -19.88 17.09
N VAL A 20 23.22 -19.65 17.48
CA VAL A 20 22.12 -19.55 16.53
C VAL A 20 22.37 -18.25 15.78
N GLY A 21 23.06 -18.34 14.65
CA GLY A 21 23.14 -17.26 13.71
C GLY A 21 21.71 -16.99 13.24
N ALA A 22 21.10 -15.92 13.73
CA ALA A 22 19.90 -15.37 13.11
C ALA A 22 20.32 -14.97 11.70
N TRP A 23 19.99 -15.82 10.73
CA TRP A 23 20.00 -15.43 9.33
C TRP A 23 18.95 -14.35 9.22
N CYS A 24 19.38 -13.10 9.16
CA CYS A 24 18.53 -11.98 8.77
C CYS A 24 18.14 -12.29 7.31
N GLN A 25 16.99 -12.94 7.09
CA GLN A 25 16.42 -13.00 5.76
C GLN A 25 16.18 -11.55 5.35
N ALA A 26 16.89 -11.09 4.32
CA ALA A 26 16.66 -9.79 3.75
C ALA A 26 15.15 -9.68 3.45
N SER A 27 14.51 -8.66 4.00
CA SER A 27 13.07 -8.48 3.82
C SER A 27 12.83 -8.12 2.36
N THR A 28 11.97 -8.88 1.66
CA THR A 28 11.61 -8.60 0.26
C THR A 28 11.15 -7.16 0.13
N PHE A 29 11.81 -6.38 -0.73
CA PHE A 29 11.33 -5.07 -1.12
C PHE A 29 10.24 -5.23 -2.20
N TRP A 30 9.07 -4.59 -1.99
CA TRP A 30 7.91 -4.80 -2.82
C TRP A 30 7.83 -3.74 -3.90
N LEU A 31 7.75 -4.17 -5.15
CA LEU A 31 7.58 -3.34 -6.33
C LEU A 31 6.22 -3.67 -6.95
N GLY A 32 5.36 -2.68 -7.14
CA GLY A 32 4.00 -2.95 -7.58
C GLY A 32 3.35 -1.85 -8.38
N ALA A 33 2.13 -2.15 -8.82
CA ALA A 33 1.23 -1.17 -9.42
C ALA A 33 -0.21 -1.36 -8.90
N ASP A 34 -0.94 -0.26 -8.80
CA ASP A 34 -2.40 -0.29 -8.73
C ASP A 34 -2.94 -0.32 -10.16
N ILE A 35 -3.51 -1.45 -10.54
CA ILE A 35 -4.08 -1.67 -11.88
C ILE A 35 -5.58 -1.98 -11.80
N SER A 36 -6.25 -1.37 -10.84
CA SER A 36 -7.69 -1.58 -10.58
C SER A 36 -8.59 -1.23 -11.76
N GLY A 37 -8.11 -0.43 -12.72
CA GLY A 37 -8.85 -0.05 -13.92
C GLY A 37 -8.80 -1.08 -15.06
N THR A 38 -8.05 -2.16 -14.92
CA THR A 38 -7.79 -3.12 -16.02
C THR A 38 -9.06 -3.70 -16.62
N THR A 39 -9.99 -4.19 -15.80
CA THR A 39 -11.25 -4.80 -16.27
C THR A 39 -12.13 -3.80 -17.01
N GLU A 40 -12.14 -2.54 -16.57
CA GLU A 40 -12.85 -1.44 -17.24
C GLU A 40 -12.24 -1.12 -18.61
N LEU A 41 -10.91 -1.07 -18.71
CA LEU A 41 -10.20 -0.88 -19.98
C LEU A 41 -10.48 -2.02 -20.95
N GLU A 42 -10.43 -3.26 -20.49
CA GLU A 42 -10.74 -4.46 -21.27
C GLU A 42 -12.20 -4.43 -21.78
N ALA A 43 -13.16 -4.04 -20.94
CA ALA A 43 -14.56 -3.91 -21.32
C ALA A 43 -14.78 -2.82 -22.38
N LYS A 44 -13.92 -1.80 -22.40
CA LYS A 44 -13.90 -0.75 -23.44
C LYS A 44 -13.14 -1.18 -24.71
N GLY A 45 -12.63 -2.40 -24.77
CA GLY A 45 -11.89 -2.94 -25.92
C GLY A 45 -10.44 -2.45 -26.02
N VAL A 46 -9.89 -1.89 -24.95
CA VAL A 46 -8.49 -1.47 -24.91
C VAL A 46 -7.59 -2.71 -24.81
N GLN A 47 -6.69 -2.84 -25.78
CA GLN A 47 -5.65 -3.87 -25.77
C GLN A 47 -4.33 -3.25 -25.31
N ILE A 48 -3.75 -3.83 -24.29
CA ILE A 48 -2.42 -3.44 -23.76
C ILE A 48 -1.35 -4.29 -24.42
N TYR A 49 -0.18 -3.69 -24.65
CA TYR A 49 0.97 -4.30 -25.28
C TYR A 49 2.23 -4.12 -24.44
N ASN A 50 3.19 -5.02 -24.55
CA ASN A 50 4.52 -4.80 -24.00
C ASN A 50 5.35 -3.82 -24.86
N ALA A 51 6.56 -3.49 -24.44
CA ALA A 51 7.45 -2.58 -25.14
C ALA A 51 7.80 -3.04 -26.58
N LYS A 52 7.71 -4.36 -26.86
CA LYS A 52 7.94 -4.93 -28.20
C LYS A 52 6.70 -4.87 -29.10
N GLY A 53 5.56 -4.41 -28.58
CA GLY A 53 4.30 -4.36 -29.31
C GLY A 53 3.55 -5.69 -29.36
N GLU A 54 3.87 -6.63 -28.48
CA GLU A 54 3.13 -7.89 -28.34
C GLU A 54 1.97 -7.69 -27.36
N PRO A 55 0.75 -8.18 -27.65
CA PRO A 55 -0.38 -8.09 -26.73
C PRO A 55 -0.06 -8.77 -25.40
N ARG A 56 -0.46 -8.12 -24.29
CA ARG A 56 -0.32 -8.66 -22.93
C ARG A 56 -1.59 -8.40 -22.12
N GLU A 57 -1.87 -9.31 -21.20
CA GLU A 57 -2.76 -9.06 -20.09
C GLU A 57 -2.03 -8.15 -19.09
N ASN A 58 -2.73 -7.16 -18.50
CA ASN A 58 -2.06 -6.09 -17.74
C ASN A 58 -1.33 -6.58 -16.49
N THR A 59 -1.90 -7.55 -15.76
CA THR A 59 -1.24 -8.13 -14.57
C THR A 59 0.05 -8.88 -14.95
N ALA A 60 -0.01 -9.63 -16.07
CA ALA A 60 1.16 -10.31 -16.61
C ALA A 60 2.24 -9.33 -17.08
N LEU A 61 1.83 -8.21 -17.68
CA LEU A 61 2.76 -7.14 -18.06
C LEU A 61 3.45 -6.53 -16.84
N MET A 62 2.73 -6.26 -15.75
CA MET A 62 3.36 -5.75 -14.51
C MET A 62 4.42 -6.76 -14.00
N LYS A 63 4.12 -8.03 -14.04
CA LYS A 63 5.09 -9.09 -13.69
C LYS A 63 6.31 -9.09 -14.62
N GLU A 64 6.11 -8.97 -15.95
CA GLU A 64 7.18 -8.87 -16.95
C GLU A 64 8.08 -7.66 -16.71
N LEU A 65 7.52 -6.55 -16.19
CA LEU A 65 8.24 -5.33 -15.82
C LEU A 65 8.98 -5.42 -14.47
N GLY A 66 8.97 -6.58 -13.80
CA GLY A 66 9.72 -6.82 -12.57
C GLY A 66 8.93 -6.61 -11.28
N MET A 67 7.62 -6.35 -11.37
CA MET A 67 6.79 -6.18 -10.18
C MET A 67 6.42 -7.53 -9.54
N ASN A 68 6.30 -7.54 -8.22
CA ASN A 68 6.01 -8.73 -7.43
C ASN A 68 4.73 -8.61 -6.60
N MET A 69 4.01 -7.47 -6.72
CA MET A 69 2.73 -7.24 -6.08
C MET A 69 1.80 -6.38 -6.93
N ILE A 70 0.48 -6.45 -6.64
CA ILE A 70 -0.51 -5.49 -7.14
C ILE A 70 -1.35 -4.93 -6.00
N ARG A 71 -1.84 -3.71 -6.19
CA ARG A 71 -2.82 -3.04 -5.33
C ARG A 71 -4.14 -2.96 -6.07
N LEU A 72 -5.25 -3.26 -5.38
CA LEU A 72 -6.59 -3.33 -5.94
C LEU A 72 -7.55 -2.52 -5.08
N ARG A 73 -8.15 -1.49 -5.69
CA ARG A 73 -9.15 -0.61 -5.10
C ARG A 73 -10.50 -1.31 -4.99
N VAL A 74 -11.21 -1.09 -3.88
CA VAL A 74 -12.57 -1.58 -3.64
C VAL A 74 -13.53 -0.42 -3.38
N TRP A 75 -14.59 -0.32 -4.17
CA TRP A 75 -15.75 0.53 -3.94
C TRP A 75 -16.92 -0.26 -3.35
N VAL A 76 -17.89 0.44 -2.73
CA VAL A 76 -19.03 -0.21 -2.06
C VAL A 76 -20.08 -0.69 -3.05
N ASN A 77 -20.67 0.24 -3.82
CA ASN A 77 -21.66 -0.06 -4.85
C ASN A 77 -21.37 0.77 -6.10
N PRO A 78 -20.30 0.46 -6.85
CA PRO A 78 -19.98 1.20 -8.07
C PRO A 78 -21.07 1.01 -9.13
N LYS A 79 -21.43 2.09 -9.82
CA LYS A 79 -22.53 2.12 -10.79
C LYS A 79 -22.37 1.09 -11.91
N ASP A 80 -21.15 0.95 -12.42
CA ASP A 80 -20.86 0.10 -13.59
C ASP A 80 -20.23 -1.26 -13.19
N GLY A 81 -20.15 -1.54 -11.88
CA GLY A 81 -19.64 -2.80 -11.32
C GLY A 81 -18.11 -2.91 -11.23
N PHE A 82 -17.36 -2.05 -11.91
CA PHE A 82 -15.89 -2.03 -11.81
C PHE A 82 -15.44 -1.60 -10.43
N SER A 83 -14.37 -2.19 -9.94
CA SER A 83 -13.88 -2.04 -8.56
C SER A 83 -14.88 -2.50 -7.48
N SER A 84 -15.94 -3.26 -7.82
CA SER A 84 -16.73 -4.00 -6.82
C SER A 84 -15.91 -5.15 -6.24
N LYS A 85 -16.36 -5.76 -5.14
CA LYS A 85 -15.69 -6.93 -4.57
C LYS A 85 -15.60 -8.11 -5.53
N GLU A 86 -16.57 -8.26 -6.43
CA GLU A 86 -16.60 -9.28 -7.48
C GLU A 86 -15.56 -9.01 -8.57
N ASP A 87 -15.43 -7.76 -8.98
CA ASP A 87 -14.43 -7.32 -9.96
C ASP A 87 -13.00 -7.45 -9.40
N VAL A 88 -12.81 -7.03 -8.16
CA VAL A 88 -11.53 -7.21 -7.44
C VAL A 88 -11.13 -8.68 -7.35
N LEU A 89 -12.10 -9.60 -7.16
CA LEU A 89 -11.83 -11.03 -7.17
C LEU A 89 -11.28 -11.51 -8.52
N VAL A 90 -11.75 -10.96 -9.65
CA VAL A 90 -11.21 -11.29 -10.98
C VAL A 90 -9.73 -10.93 -11.05
N MET A 91 -9.37 -9.70 -10.68
CA MET A 91 -7.99 -9.25 -10.69
C MET A 91 -7.10 -9.98 -9.68
N ALA A 92 -7.63 -10.26 -8.48
CA ALA A 92 -6.92 -11.02 -7.46
C ALA A 92 -6.60 -12.47 -7.89
N LYS A 93 -7.47 -13.12 -8.66
CA LYS A 93 -7.20 -14.44 -9.25
C LYS A 93 -6.04 -14.38 -10.25
N ARG A 94 -6.01 -13.37 -11.14
CA ARG A 94 -4.89 -13.18 -12.09
C ARG A 94 -3.56 -12.99 -11.36
N ALA A 95 -3.54 -12.14 -10.32
CA ALA A 95 -2.34 -11.94 -9.50
C ALA A 95 -1.86 -13.23 -8.81
N LYS A 96 -2.80 -13.97 -8.22
CA LYS A 96 -2.52 -15.27 -7.57
C LYS A 96 -1.89 -16.26 -8.56
N GLU A 97 -2.44 -16.41 -9.77
CA GLU A 97 -1.92 -17.30 -10.80
C GLU A 97 -0.48 -16.96 -11.21
N LEU A 98 -0.14 -15.67 -11.14
CA LEU A 98 1.21 -15.17 -11.41
C LEU A 98 2.13 -15.19 -10.17
N GLY A 99 1.63 -15.60 -8.99
CA GLY A 99 2.40 -15.59 -7.76
C GLY A 99 2.76 -14.19 -7.26
N MET A 100 1.93 -13.17 -7.57
CA MET A 100 2.10 -11.80 -7.10
C MET A 100 1.38 -11.62 -5.77
N ALA A 101 1.98 -10.85 -4.85
CA ALA A 101 1.33 -10.47 -3.61
C ALA A 101 0.20 -9.46 -3.85
N ILE A 102 -0.78 -9.41 -2.95
CA ILE A 102 -2.00 -8.63 -3.14
C ILE A 102 -2.19 -7.67 -1.96
N MET A 103 -2.43 -6.41 -2.30
CA MET A 103 -2.92 -5.36 -1.40
C MET A 103 -4.34 -4.99 -1.81
N ILE A 104 -5.25 -4.90 -0.82
CA ILE A 104 -6.61 -4.42 -1.01
C ILE A 104 -6.73 -3.02 -0.44
N ASP A 105 -7.30 -2.09 -1.23
CA ASP A 105 -7.51 -0.71 -0.84
C ASP A 105 -8.99 -0.36 -0.79
N PHE A 106 -9.52 -0.21 0.43
CA PHE A 106 -10.92 0.15 0.63
C PHE A 106 -11.11 1.67 0.58
N HIS A 107 -11.84 2.16 -0.43
CA HIS A 107 -12.24 3.57 -0.49
C HIS A 107 -13.41 3.92 0.43
N TYR A 108 -14.25 2.95 0.81
CA TYR A 108 -15.51 3.15 1.55
C TYR A 108 -16.42 4.22 0.93
N SER A 109 -16.47 4.23 -0.39
CA SER A 109 -17.28 5.11 -1.22
C SER A 109 -17.81 4.32 -2.43
N ASP A 110 -18.78 4.83 -3.14
CA ASP A 110 -19.27 4.25 -4.41
C ASP A 110 -18.41 4.71 -5.60
N TRP A 111 -17.47 5.62 -5.36
CA TRP A 111 -16.60 6.23 -6.35
C TRP A 111 -15.28 6.65 -5.71
N TRP A 112 -14.44 7.37 -6.44
CA TRP A 112 -13.16 7.86 -5.98
C TRP A 112 -13.23 8.54 -4.62
N ALA A 113 -12.38 8.11 -3.69
CA ALA A 113 -12.07 8.78 -2.45
C ALA A 113 -10.62 9.30 -2.53
N ASP A 114 -10.41 10.57 -2.20
CA ASP A 114 -9.12 11.25 -2.21
C ASP A 114 -9.11 12.35 -1.12
N PRO A 115 -8.00 13.09 -0.91
CA PRO A 115 -7.91 14.11 0.14
C PRO A 115 -8.97 15.20 0.07
N GLY A 116 -9.56 15.44 -1.11
CA GLY A 116 -10.59 16.46 -1.34
C GLY A 116 -12.03 15.93 -1.27
N LYS A 117 -12.24 14.61 -1.29
CA LYS A 117 -13.57 14.00 -1.25
C LYS A 117 -13.54 12.60 -0.64
N GLN A 118 -14.36 12.43 0.40
CA GLN A 118 -14.49 11.18 1.15
C GLN A 118 -15.98 10.90 1.37
N ASN A 119 -16.71 10.70 0.27
CA ASN A 119 -18.17 10.64 0.27
C ASN A 119 -18.67 9.34 0.91
N ILE A 120 -19.70 9.46 1.74
CA ILE A 120 -20.47 8.30 2.22
C ILE A 120 -21.13 7.59 1.03
N PRO A 121 -21.07 6.25 0.94
CA PRO A 121 -21.84 5.49 -0.04
C PRO A 121 -23.33 5.80 0.03
N GLN A 122 -24.02 5.86 -1.11
CA GLN A 122 -25.43 6.18 -1.17
C GLN A 122 -26.29 5.26 -0.29
N ALA A 123 -25.91 4.00 -0.17
CA ALA A 123 -26.63 3.03 0.66
C ALA A 123 -26.48 3.29 2.17
N TRP A 124 -25.49 4.09 2.60
CA TRP A 124 -25.19 4.40 3.99
C TRP A 124 -25.53 5.83 4.39
N LYS A 125 -26.10 6.64 3.50
CA LYS A 125 -26.30 8.09 3.69
C LYS A 125 -27.09 8.47 4.94
N ASP A 126 -28.05 7.61 5.33
CA ASP A 126 -28.96 7.86 6.45
C ASP A 126 -28.50 7.16 7.75
N TYR A 127 -27.29 6.56 7.76
CA TYR A 127 -26.77 5.86 8.93
C TYR A 127 -26.23 6.84 9.98
N ASN A 128 -26.53 6.52 11.24
CA ASN A 128 -25.80 7.14 12.36
C ASN A 128 -24.39 6.53 12.49
N TYR A 129 -23.60 7.06 13.40
CA TYR A 129 -22.21 6.65 13.58
C TYR A 129 -22.04 5.14 13.87
N GLU A 130 -22.85 4.57 14.75
CA GLU A 130 -22.77 3.14 15.06
C GLU A 130 -23.18 2.25 13.86
N GLN A 131 -24.20 2.66 13.13
CA GLN A 131 -24.60 1.99 11.90
C GLN A 131 -23.50 2.09 10.81
N MET A 132 -22.83 3.24 10.73
CA MET A 132 -21.72 3.47 9.81
C MET A 132 -20.54 2.54 10.11
N LYS A 133 -20.12 2.44 11.38
CA LYS A 133 -19.09 1.49 11.82
C LYS A 133 -19.44 0.04 11.43
N GLN A 134 -20.68 -0.35 11.69
CA GLN A 134 -21.16 -1.70 11.35
C GLN A 134 -21.18 -1.95 9.85
N ALA A 135 -21.59 -0.96 9.04
CA ALA A 135 -21.62 -1.07 7.59
C ALA A 135 -20.21 -1.18 6.99
N LEU A 136 -19.28 -0.34 7.46
CA LEU A 136 -17.87 -0.39 7.10
C LEU A 136 -17.26 -1.76 7.44
N ALA A 137 -17.41 -2.22 8.67
CA ALA A 137 -16.87 -3.51 9.11
C ALA A 137 -17.49 -4.68 8.32
N ARG A 138 -18.80 -4.64 8.05
CA ARG A 138 -19.48 -5.65 7.24
C ARG A 138 -18.95 -5.68 5.80
N HIS A 139 -18.85 -4.53 5.13
CA HIS A 139 -18.32 -4.44 3.77
C HIS A 139 -16.87 -4.97 3.69
N THR A 140 -16.02 -4.57 4.64
CA THR A 140 -14.64 -5.07 4.74
C THR A 140 -14.61 -6.59 4.89
N ARG A 141 -15.40 -7.12 5.84
CA ARG A 141 -15.47 -8.56 6.11
C ARG A 141 -15.99 -9.34 4.91
N GLU A 142 -17.09 -8.93 4.30
CA GLU A 142 -17.71 -9.63 3.16
C GLU A 142 -16.76 -9.67 1.95
N THR A 143 -16.08 -8.57 1.65
CA THR A 143 -15.09 -8.52 0.57
C THR A 143 -13.93 -9.49 0.85
N LEU A 144 -13.35 -9.42 2.04
CA LEU A 144 -12.21 -10.27 2.40
C LEU A 144 -12.60 -11.74 2.52
N GLN A 145 -13.81 -12.07 2.99
CA GLN A 145 -14.33 -13.44 3.02
C GLN A 145 -14.52 -14.01 1.61
N LEU A 146 -15.01 -13.19 0.66
CA LEU A 146 -15.12 -13.59 -0.74
C LEU A 146 -13.75 -13.94 -1.33
N LEU A 147 -12.74 -13.11 -1.08
CA LEU A 147 -11.37 -13.37 -1.53
C LEU A 147 -10.81 -14.65 -0.88
N LYS A 148 -10.96 -14.81 0.43
CA LYS A 148 -10.48 -15.97 1.18
C LYS A 148 -11.14 -17.29 0.74
N ALA A 149 -12.46 -17.27 0.50
CA ALA A 149 -13.20 -18.43 0.01
C ALA A 149 -12.75 -18.89 -1.39
N ASN A 150 -12.13 -17.98 -2.19
CA ASN A 150 -11.52 -18.29 -3.47
C ASN A 150 -10.00 -18.58 -3.37
N GLY A 151 -9.49 -18.75 -2.16
CA GLY A 151 -8.09 -19.09 -1.90
C GLY A 151 -7.12 -17.98 -2.26
N ILE A 152 -7.57 -16.72 -2.24
CA ILE A 152 -6.70 -15.55 -2.37
C ILE A 152 -6.03 -15.30 -1.01
N ASP A 153 -4.72 -15.09 -1.02
CA ASP A 153 -3.95 -14.64 0.13
C ASP A 153 -3.75 -13.13 0.06
N VAL A 154 -4.36 -12.39 0.99
CA VAL A 154 -4.25 -10.92 1.06
C VAL A 154 -3.20 -10.57 2.09
N LYS A 155 -2.15 -9.89 1.66
CA LYS A 155 -1.01 -9.54 2.52
C LYS A 155 -1.19 -8.19 3.21
N TRP A 156 -1.77 -7.22 2.53
CA TRP A 156 -2.02 -5.87 3.05
C TRP A 156 -3.45 -5.43 2.79
N VAL A 157 -3.99 -4.66 3.71
CA VAL A 157 -5.31 -4.03 3.56
C VAL A 157 -5.24 -2.58 4.01
N GLN A 158 -5.56 -1.66 3.10
CA GLN A 158 -5.77 -0.26 3.42
C GLN A 158 -7.19 -0.04 3.92
N VAL A 159 -7.31 0.58 5.09
CA VAL A 159 -8.57 1.01 5.68
C VAL A 159 -8.77 2.49 5.37
N GLY A 160 -9.35 2.75 4.21
CA GLY A 160 -9.48 4.06 3.61
C GLY A 160 -8.32 4.44 2.68
N ASN A 161 -8.62 5.24 1.65
CA ASN A 161 -7.67 5.79 0.69
C ASN A 161 -7.42 7.28 0.98
N GLU A 162 -6.14 7.67 1.13
CA GLU A 162 -5.69 9.04 1.34
C GLU A 162 -6.51 9.81 2.41
N THR A 163 -6.62 9.21 3.59
CA THR A 163 -7.51 9.67 4.67
C THR A 163 -6.95 10.83 5.50
N THR A 164 -6.17 11.69 4.89
CA THR A 164 -5.52 12.87 5.53
C THR A 164 -6.50 13.79 6.22
N ASN A 165 -7.72 13.87 5.70
CA ASN A 165 -8.81 14.63 6.30
C ASN A 165 -9.89 13.73 6.93
N GLY A 166 -9.53 12.47 7.25
CA GLY A 166 -10.48 11.43 7.63
C GLY A 166 -11.23 10.86 6.43
N PHE A 167 -12.29 10.07 6.64
CA PHE A 167 -13.12 9.49 5.59
C PHE A 167 -14.58 9.37 6.01
N LEU A 168 -15.50 9.05 5.06
CA LEU A 168 -16.94 8.98 5.31
C LEU A 168 -17.49 10.33 5.87
N TRP A 169 -17.23 11.41 5.13
CA TRP A 169 -17.61 12.76 5.55
C TRP A 169 -19.13 13.00 5.53
N PRO A 170 -19.65 13.85 6.48
CA PRO A 170 -18.91 14.63 7.49
C PRO A 170 -18.51 13.82 8.74
N MET A 171 -19.05 12.63 8.94
CA MET A 171 -19.00 11.86 10.18
C MET A 171 -17.55 11.57 10.64
N GLY A 172 -16.72 11.07 9.74
CA GLY A 172 -15.31 10.76 10.04
C GLY A 172 -14.33 11.84 9.57
N ARG A 173 -14.76 13.13 9.49
CA ARG A 173 -13.86 14.22 9.14
C ARG A 173 -12.90 14.50 10.29
N ALA A 174 -11.61 14.26 10.08
CA ALA A 174 -10.60 14.26 11.15
C ALA A 174 -10.50 15.58 11.94
N GLN A 175 -10.66 16.73 11.27
CA GLN A 175 -10.58 18.06 11.91
C GLN A 175 -11.75 18.34 12.85
N GLU A 176 -12.89 17.70 12.63
CA GLU A 176 -14.12 17.94 13.38
C GLU A 176 -14.44 16.78 14.33
N HIS A 177 -14.14 15.55 13.91
CA HIS A 177 -14.56 14.31 14.55
C HIS A 177 -13.43 13.26 14.55
N MET A 178 -12.26 13.63 15.08
CA MET A 178 -11.09 12.72 15.15
C MET A 178 -11.40 11.42 15.92
N ASP A 179 -12.23 11.49 16.94
CA ASP A 179 -12.70 10.33 17.71
C ASP A 179 -13.53 9.35 16.84
N GLN A 180 -14.41 9.90 15.99
CA GLN A 180 -15.22 9.10 15.09
C GLN A 180 -14.36 8.53 13.95
N TYR A 181 -13.45 9.33 13.39
CA TYR A 181 -12.48 8.83 12.40
C TYR A 181 -11.65 7.67 12.97
N ALA A 182 -11.13 7.82 14.19
CA ALA A 182 -10.39 6.77 14.86
C ALA A 182 -11.24 5.50 15.08
N GLY A 183 -12.48 5.65 15.51
CA GLY A 183 -13.38 4.53 15.72
C GLY A 183 -13.79 3.80 14.43
N LEU A 184 -13.92 4.52 13.30
CA LEU A 184 -14.14 3.93 11.97
C LEU A 184 -12.90 3.16 11.51
N THR A 185 -11.71 3.74 11.69
CA THR A 185 -10.42 3.09 11.38
C THR A 185 -10.25 1.79 12.18
N ASP A 186 -10.53 1.81 13.48
CA ASP A 186 -10.42 0.64 14.35
C ASP A 186 -11.46 -0.45 14.00
N ALA A 187 -12.67 -0.06 13.58
CA ALA A 187 -13.68 -0.99 13.10
C ALA A 187 -13.24 -1.71 11.83
N GLY A 188 -12.58 -1.01 10.91
CA GLY A 188 -11.96 -1.58 9.73
C GLY A 188 -10.82 -2.53 10.09
N TYR A 189 -9.92 -2.11 10.98
CA TYR A 189 -8.84 -2.95 11.50
C TYR A 189 -9.36 -4.27 12.06
N ALA A 190 -10.35 -4.20 12.95
CA ALA A 190 -10.94 -5.41 13.56
C ALA A 190 -11.54 -6.35 12.52
N ALA A 191 -12.26 -5.81 11.53
CA ALA A 191 -12.86 -6.60 10.45
C ALA A 191 -11.80 -7.30 9.57
N VAL A 192 -10.67 -6.63 9.29
CA VAL A 192 -9.55 -7.25 8.57
C VAL A 192 -8.97 -8.41 9.37
N LYS A 193 -8.65 -8.17 10.65
CA LYS A 193 -8.01 -9.18 11.52
C LYS A 193 -8.92 -10.39 11.79
N GLU A 194 -10.23 -10.22 11.75
CA GLU A 194 -11.20 -11.32 11.86
C GLU A 194 -11.07 -12.31 10.69
N VAL A 195 -10.84 -11.81 9.46
CA VAL A 195 -10.77 -12.64 8.25
C VAL A 195 -9.34 -13.08 7.95
N TYR A 196 -8.39 -12.15 7.99
CA TYR A 196 -6.96 -12.35 7.74
C TYR A 196 -6.13 -11.87 8.93
N PRO A 197 -5.96 -12.68 9.98
CA PRO A 197 -5.23 -12.27 11.20
C PRO A 197 -3.79 -11.83 10.94
N GLN A 198 -3.17 -12.33 9.87
CA GLN A 198 -1.77 -12.03 9.50
C GLN A 198 -1.63 -10.88 8.50
N ALA A 199 -2.73 -10.40 7.89
CA ALA A 199 -2.65 -9.28 6.97
C ALA A 199 -2.25 -8.00 7.71
N THR A 200 -1.35 -7.23 7.11
CA THR A 200 -0.93 -5.92 7.63
C THR A 200 -1.99 -4.87 7.30
N VAL A 201 -2.49 -4.18 8.31
CA VAL A 201 -3.49 -3.13 8.15
C VAL A 201 -2.80 -1.78 8.02
N ILE A 202 -3.09 -1.08 6.92
CA ILE A 202 -2.47 0.18 6.54
C ILE A 202 -3.47 1.32 6.71
N VAL A 203 -3.01 2.44 7.31
CA VAL A 203 -3.64 3.75 7.18
C VAL A 203 -2.85 4.56 6.18
N HIS A 204 -3.52 5.05 5.14
CA HIS A 204 -2.91 5.71 3.99
C HIS A 204 -3.19 7.22 4.00
N LEU A 205 -2.12 8.02 3.89
CA LEU A 205 -2.18 9.48 3.76
C LEU A 205 -1.43 9.94 2.51
N ASP A 206 -1.85 11.09 1.97
CA ASP A 206 -1.16 11.79 0.89
C ASP A 206 0.01 12.65 1.37
N CYS A 207 0.71 13.30 0.43
CA CYS A 207 1.79 14.29 0.68
C CYS A 207 2.83 13.82 1.71
N ALA A 208 3.56 12.75 1.40
CA ALA A 208 4.59 12.22 2.30
C ALA A 208 5.67 13.23 2.71
N CYS A 209 5.80 14.34 1.98
CA CYS A 209 6.74 15.44 2.27
C CYS A 209 6.26 16.42 3.36
N ASP A 210 5.02 16.29 3.87
CA ASP A 210 4.47 17.16 4.92
C ASP A 210 4.39 16.45 6.28
N PRO A 211 5.39 16.59 7.18
CA PRO A 211 5.41 15.90 8.46
C PRO A 211 4.29 16.29 9.41
N HIS A 212 3.75 17.51 9.32
CA HIS A 212 2.70 17.99 10.22
C HIS A 212 1.38 17.27 9.98
N ARG A 213 1.09 16.92 8.73
CA ARG A 213 -0.08 16.14 8.33
C ARG A 213 -0.09 14.77 9.01
N TYR A 214 1.06 14.10 9.00
CA TYR A 214 1.24 12.78 9.62
C TYR A 214 1.13 12.87 11.15
N ASP A 215 1.72 13.89 11.76
CA ASP A 215 1.61 14.08 13.21
C ASP A 215 0.16 14.31 13.63
N PHE A 216 -0.57 15.19 12.94
CA PHE A 216 -1.96 15.47 13.27
C PHE A 216 -2.83 14.20 13.23
N ILE A 217 -2.72 13.41 12.16
CA ILE A 217 -3.55 12.21 11.99
C ILE A 217 -3.13 11.10 12.95
N PHE A 218 -1.86 10.71 12.99
CA PHE A 218 -1.43 9.54 13.77
C PHE A 218 -1.41 9.79 15.28
N ASP A 219 -1.12 11.00 15.73
CA ASP A 219 -1.29 11.36 17.14
C ASP A 219 -2.78 11.33 17.53
N GLY A 220 -3.67 11.80 16.64
CA GLY A 220 -5.12 11.71 16.80
C GLY A 220 -5.63 10.29 16.87
N LEU A 221 -5.26 9.44 15.91
CA LEU A 221 -5.65 8.04 15.87
C LEU A 221 -5.22 7.31 17.16
N ARG A 222 -3.97 7.50 17.60
CA ARG A 222 -3.46 6.90 18.84
C ARG A 222 -4.17 7.42 20.09
N LYS A 223 -4.41 8.71 20.16
CA LYS A 223 -5.15 9.35 21.27
C LYS A 223 -6.51 8.70 21.49
N TYR A 224 -7.20 8.34 20.42
CA TYR A 224 -8.53 7.73 20.46
C TYR A 224 -8.51 6.20 20.29
N GLY A 225 -7.33 5.56 20.37
CA GLY A 225 -7.18 4.11 20.48
C GLY A 225 -7.35 3.34 19.17
N ALA A 226 -7.26 3.97 18.00
CA ALA A 226 -7.27 3.28 16.73
C ALA A 226 -5.99 2.46 16.52
N ARG A 227 -6.16 1.25 16.01
CA ARG A 227 -5.06 0.33 15.67
C ARG A 227 -4.73 0.40 14.19
N PHE A 228 -3.46 0.29 13.88
CA PHE A 228 -2.90 0.13 12.54
C PHE A 228 -1.53 -0.54 12.66
N ASP A 229 -1.12 -1.29 11.64
CA ASP A 229 0.15 -2.04 11.63
C ASP A 229 1.22 -1.33 10.81
N MET A 230 0.83 -0.49 9.83
CA MET A 230 1.74 0.16 8.88
C MET A 230 1.15 1.50 8.43
N ILE A 231 2.03 2.43 8.04
CA ILE A 231 1.66 3.70 7.43
C ILE A 231 1.91 3.62 5.93
N GLY A 232 0.85 3.81 5.14
CA GLY A 232 0.92 4.00 3.69
C GLY A 232 1.02 5.48 3.33
N VAL A 233 1.81 5.79 2.30
CA VAL A 233 2.01 7.16 1.86
C VAL A 233 1.88 7.31 0.35
N SER A 234 1.35 8.45 -0.11
CA SER A 234 1.48 8.88 -1.51
C SER A 234 2.68 9.81 -1.67
N VAL A 235 3.47 9.57 -2.73
CA VAL A 235 4.63 10.38 -3.09
C VAL A 235 4.47 10.84 -4.53
N TYR A 236 4.05 12.08 -4.72
CA TYR A 236 3.78 12.65 -6.04
C TYR A 236 4.52 13.98 -6.23
N PRO A 237 5.77 13.99 -6.73
CA PRO A 237 6.53 15.22 -6.91
C PRO A 237 5.79 16.28 -7.73
N TYR A 238 5.00 15.86 -8.73
CA TYR A 238 4.17 16.75 -9.55
C TYR A 238 3.18 17.56 -8.69
N TRP A 239 2.41 16.88 -7.80
CA TRP A 239 1.43 17.54 -6.96
C TRP A 239 2.06 18.33 -5.81
N ASP A 240 3.21 17.87 -5.30
CA ASP A 240 3.94 18.56 -4.25
C ASP A 240 4.50 19.92 -4.76
N MET A 241 4.98 19.96 -6.01
CA MET A 241 5.41 21.21 -6.66
C MET A 241 4.23 22.11 -7.03
N ASP A 242 3.12 21.56 -7.56
CA ASP A 242 1.92 22.32 -7.92
C ASP A 242 1.31 23.02 -6.70
N SER A 243 1.25 22.32 -5.56
CA SER A 243 0.79 22.88 -4.28
C SER A 243 1.82 23.75 -3.56
N LYS A 244 3.02 23.92 -4.11
CA LYS A 244 4.13 24.71 -3.54
C LYS A 244 4.64 24.23 -2.19
N LEU A 245 4.49 22.94 -1.90
CA LEU A 245 5.08 22.30 -0.72
C LEU A 245 6.59 22.12 -0.87
N VAL A 246 7.05 22.02 -2.12
CA VAL A 246 8.45 21.89 -2.51
C VAL A 246 8.75 22.76 -3.74
N ASN A 247 10.05 23.04 -3.99
CA ASN A 247 10.48 23.83 -5.13
C ASN A 247 10.79 22.95 -6.36
N ASP A 248 11.25 21.73 -6.11
CA ASP A 248 11.57 20.75 -7.14
C ASP A 248 11.37 19.31 -6.62
N TRP A 249 11.46 18.33 -7.51
CA TRP A 249 11.23 16.94 -7.18
C TRP A 249 12.31 16.32 -6.27
N HIS A 250 13.55 16.84 -6.24
CA HIS A 250 14.60 16.37 -5.34
C HIS A 250 14.21 16.66 -3.89
N GLU A 251 13.63 17.83 -3.64
CA GLU A 251 13.13 18.21 -2.34
C GLU A 251 11.99 17.30 -1.87
N THR A 252 11.09 16.83 -2.78
CA THR A 252 10.10 15.80 -2.45
C THR A 252 10.80 14.51 -2.02
N VAL A 253 11.79 14.03 -2.78
CA VAL A 253 12.48 12.78 -2.49
C VAL A 253 13.19 12.84 -1.13
N GLU A 254 13.89 13.92 -0.84
CA GLU A 254 14.58 14.11 0.45
C GLU A 254 13.59 14.16 1.61
N LYS A 255 12.53 14.96 1.48
CA LYS A 255 11.53 15.16 2.55
C LYS A 255 10.74 13.91 2.86
N PHE A 256 10.27 13.17 1.83
CA PHE A 256 9.49 11.96 2.11
C PHE A 256 10.35 10.89 2.82
N ALA A 257 11.59 10.67 2.37
CA ALA A 257 12.46 9.68 3.00
C ALA A 257 12.78 10.04 4.46
N ALA A 258 13.04 11.32 4.74
CA ALA A 258 13.23 11.82 6.10
C ALA A 258 11.96 11.65 6.95
N ASN A 259 10.79 11.95 6.39
CA ASN A 259 9.51 11.77 7.10
C ASN A 259 9.21 10.30 7.38
N LEU A 260 9.45 9.38 6.44
CA LEU A 260 9.23 7.94 6.66
C LEU A 260 10.08 7.41 7.82
N ARG A 261 11.37 7.75 7.89
CA ARG A 261 12.22 7.42 9.06
C ARG A 261 11.62 7.95 10.35
N ARG A 262 11.25 9.23 10.36
CA ARG A 262 10.72 9.92 11.54
C ARG A 262 9.42 9.28 12.04
N ILE A 263 8.44 9.05 11.16
CA ILE A 263 7.13 8.48 11.55
C ILE A 263 7.26 7.02 11.95
N SER A 264 8.11 6.24 11.30
CA SER A 264 8.38 4.85 11.70
C SER A 264 8.96 4.81 13.12
N GLN A 265 9.97 5.62 13.43
CA GLN A 265 10.53 5.71 14.78
C GLN A 265 9.52 6.23 15.80
N LYS A 266 8.76 7.30 15.47
CA LYS A 266 7.79 7.91 16.36
C LYS A 266 6.64 6.97 16.71
N TYR A 267 6.14 6.24 15.72
CA TYR A 267 4.97 5.39 15.88
C TYR A 267 5.30 3.91 16.07
N GLY A 268 6.54 3.48 15.87
CA GLY A 268 6.97 2.09 16.02
C GLY A 268 6.30 1.16 15.01
N VAL A 269 6.08 1.63 13.78
CA VAL A 269 5.45 0.88 12.68
C VAL A 269 6.25 1.07 11.40
N GLU A 270 6.15 0.10 10.49
CA GLU A 270 6.78 0.18 9.18
C GLU A 270 5.97 1.05 8.22
N THR A 271 6.56 1.38 7.08
CA THR A 271 5.97 2.27 6.06
C THR A 271 5.99 1.62 4.67
N MET A 272 5.20 2.14 3.76
CA MET A 272 5.21 1.77 2.34
C MET A 272 4.73 2.95 1.48
N VAL A 273 5.40 3.20 0.35
CA VAL A 273 4.89 4.08 -0.69
C VAL A 273 3.81 3.30 -1.44
N VAL A 274 2.55 3.53 -1.10
CA VAL A 274 1.41 2.80 -1.66
C VAL A 274 0.83 3.47 -2.89
N GLU A 275 1.25 4.70 -3.17
CA GLU A 275 0.99 5.41 -4.41
C GLU A 275 2.16 6.29 -4.82
N THR A 276 2.51 6.26 -6.09
CA THR A 276 3.38 7.22 -6.75
C THR A 276 3.01 7.34 -8.23
N GLY A 277 3.48 8.39 -8.86
CA GLY A 277 3.37 8.61 -10.28
C GLY A 277 4.23 9.79 -10.70
N VAL A 278 4.66 9.81 -11.95
CA VAL A 278 5.52 10.86 -12.52
C VAL A 278 4.93 11.38 -13.82
N GLU A 279 5.35 12.57 -14.26
CA GLU A 279 4.76 13.25 -15.40
C GLU A 279 4.91 12.45 -16.71
N ALA A 280 3.80 11.99 -17.27
CA ALA A 280 3.76 11.16 -18.49
C ALA A 280 4.38 11.84 -19.71
N LYS A 281 4.26 13.18 -19.80
CA LYS A 281 4.79 13.98 -20.92
C LYS A 281 6.30 14.13 -20.92
N LYS A 282 6.97 13.72 -19.85
CA LYS A 282 8.42 13.78 -19.67
C LYS A 282 9.00 12.42 -19.31
N PRO A 283 8.84 11.39 -20.16
CA PRO A 283 9.11 10.01 -19.75
C PRO A 283 10.58 9.76 -19.36
N VAL A 284 11.55 10.43 -19.95
CA VAL A 284 12.97 10.28 -19.59
C VAL A 284 13.25 10.87 -18.19
N GLU A 285 12.75 12.07 -17.90
CA GLU A 285 12.84 12.68 -16.58
C GLU A 285 12.04 11.87 -15.56
N GLY A 286 10.84 11.43 -15.94
CA GLY A 286 9.98 10.58 -15.11
C GLY A 286 10.66 9.28 -14.68
N LYS A 287 11.40 8.62 -15.58
CA LYS A 287 12.21 7.46 -15.22
C LYS A 287 13.25 7.79 -14.14
N VAL A 288 13.95 8.91 -14.27
CA VAL A 288 14.96 9.35 -13.29
C VAL A 288 14.29 9.59 -11.93
N ILE A 289 13.19 10.34 -11.91
CA ILE A 289 12.44 10.64 -10.68
C ILE A 289 11.96 9.35 -10.00
N LEU A 290 11.35 8.44 -10.76
CA LEU A 290 10.84 7.18 -10.21
C LEU A 290 11.97 6.29 -9.66
N LYS A 291 13.12 6.25 -10.32
CA LYS A 291 14.30 5.55 -9.79
C LYS A 291 14.76 6.14 -8.47
N GLU A 292 14.82 7.46 -8.35
CA GLU A 292 15.21 8.13 -7.11
C GLU A 292 14.18 7.90 -5.99
N ILE A 293 12.86 7.86 -6.29
CA ILE A 293 11.83 7.49 -5.32
C ILE A 293 12.05 6.05 -4.82
N ILE A 294 12.26 5.09 -5.72
CA ILE A 294 12.50 3.68 -5.35
C ILE A 294 13.80 3.56 -4.54
N ASN A 295 14.88 4.21 -4.99
CA ASN A 295 16.16 4.20 -4.29
C ASN A 295 16.06 4.81 -2.88
N ALA A 296 15.40 5.95 -2.74
CA ALA A 296 15.22 6.59 -1.44
C ALA A 296 14.33 5.76 -0.50
N ALA A 297 13.25 5.17 -1.01
CA ALA A 297 12.40 4.26 -0.24
C ALA A 297 13.18 3.04 0.26
N LYS A 298 14.03 2.47 -0.58
CA LYS A 298 14.81 1.25 -0.27
C LYS A 298 16.00 1.51 0.67
N HIS A 299 16.72 2.62 0.45
CA HIS A 299 18.04 2.84 1.07
C HIS A 299 18.10 4.04 2.02
N HIS A 300 17.18 4.99 1.95
CA HIS A 300 17.22 6.21 2.75
C HIS A 300 16.15 6.29 3.84
N THR A 301 15.52 5.17 4.17
CA THR A 301 14.49 5.06 5.21
C THR A 301 14.91 4.17 6.39
N ASP A 302 16.22 3.88 6.52
CA ASP A 302 16.78 2.97 7.54
C ASP A 302 16.12 1.57 7.51
N GLY A 303 15.66 1.11 6.33
CA GLY A 303 14.97 -0.17 6.14
C GLY A 303 13.49 -0.18 6.54
N HIS A 304 12.93 0.96 6.94
CA HIS A 304 11.55 1.07 7.39
C HIS A 304 10.51 1.20 6.26
N CYS A 305 10.92 1.38 5.02
CA CYS A 305 10.01 1.38 3.88
C CYS A 305 10.08 0.04 3.13
N HIS A 306 8.94 -0.62 2.98
CA HIS A 306 8.89 -1.99 2.45
C HIS A 306 8.57 -2.08 0.96
N GLY A 307 8.29 -0.99 0.27
CA GLY A 307 8.01 -1.05 -1.16
C GLY A 307 7.50 0.24 -1.76
N VAL A 308 7.36 0.22 -3.10
CA VAL A 308 6.84 1.32 -3.92
C VAL A 308 5.83 0.77 -4.92
N ILE A 309 4.64 1.40 -4.97
CA ILE A 309 3.53 1.06 -5.86
C ILE A 309 3.24 2.24 -6.78
N TYR A 310 3.30 2.02 -8.10
CA TYR A 310 2.87 3.01 -9.08
C TYR A 310 1.35 3.00 -9.20
N TRP A 311 0.70 4.15 -9.14
CA TRP A 311 -0.74 4.24 -9.27
C TRP A 311 -1.15 4.37 -10.74
N ALA A 312 -1.94 3.40 -11.22
CA ALA A 312 -2.56 3.37 -12.54
C ALA A 312 -1.59 3.74 -13.70
N PRO A 313 -0.47 3.01 -13.86
CA PRO A 313 0.54 3.32 -14.88
C PRO A 313 -0.05 3.28 -16.29
N GLU A 314 -1.07 2.45 -16.52
CA GLU A 314 -1.75 2.25 -17.80
C GLU A 314 -2.71 3.37 -18.22
N LEU A 315 -3.00 4.33 -17.32
CA LEU A 315 -3.86 5.45 -17.64
C LEU A 315 -3.18 6.42 -18.61
N GLU A 316 -3.90 6.78 -19.65
CA GLU A 316 -3.48 7.71 -20.69
C GLU A 316 -4.47 8.87 -20.81
N GLY A 317 -4.07 9.93 -21.52
CA GLY A 317 -4.94 11.05 -21.90
C GLY A 317 -5.00 12.17 -20.87
N GLN A 318 -6.10 12.31 -20.13
CA GLN A 318 -6.30 13.45 -19.22
C GLN A 318 -5.55 13.33 -17.89
N TYR A 319 -5.19 12.13 -17.47
CA TYR A 319 -4.41 11.93 -16.25
C TYR A 319 -2.93 12.19 -16.52
N PRO A 320 -2.29 13.13 -15.81
CA PRO A 320 -0.95 13.58 -16.19
C PRO A 320 0.19 12.63 -15.75
N LEU A 321 -0.08 11.68 -14.86
CA LEU A 321 0.93 10.87 -14.19
C LEU A 321 0.90 9.38 -14.56
N GLY A 322 0.34 9.03 -15.73
CA GLY A 322 0.45 7.69 -16.30
C GLY A 322 1.87 7.39 -16.79
N ALA A 323 2.13 6.15 -17.12
CA ALA A 323 3.44 5.70 -17.61
C ALA A 323 3.38 4.96 -18.94
N PHE A 324 2.22 5.03 -19.61
CA PHE A 324 1.97 4.38 -20.90
C PHE A 324 1.72 5.41 -21.99
N GLU A 325 2.03 5.03 -23.21
CA GLU A 325 1.73 5.77 -24.44
C GLU A 325 1.32 4.77 -25.53
N ASN A 326 0.18 5.02 -26.19
CA ASN A 326 -0.37 4.11 -27.19
C ASN A 326 -0.54 2.67 -26.65
N HIS A 327 -1.03 2.56 -25.40
CA HIS A 327 -1.25 1.31 -24.65
C HIS A 327 0.01 0.47 -24.43
N ARG A 328 1.19 1.11 -24.38
CA ARG A 328 2.50 0.48 -24.14
C ARG A 328 3.23 1.19 -23.02
N PRO A 329 3.99 0.45 -22.20
CA PRO A 329 4.84 1.09 -21.20
C PRO A 329 5.89 1.98 -21.87
N THR A 330 6.05 3.18 -21.35
CA THR A 330 7.15 4.08 -21.71
C THR A 330 8.43 3.71 -20.93
N VAL A 331 9.53 4.41 -21.18
CA VAL A 331 10.79 4.23 -20.44
C VAL A 331 10.66 4.46 -18.93
N ILE A 332 9.59 5.13 -18.46
CA ILE A 332 9.30 5.29 -17.03
C ILE A 332 9.29 3.93 -16.32
N MET A 333 8.62 2.94 -16.93
CA MET A 333 8.44 1.63 -16.32
C MET A 333 9.74 0.79 -16.25
N GLU A 334 10.78 1.16 -17.00
CA GLU A 334 12.11 0.52 -16.87
C GLU A 334 12.72 0.72 -15.48
N ALA A 335 12.31 1.76 -14.73
CA ALA A 335 12.75 1.96 -13.35
C ALA A 335 12.44 0.75 -12.46
N PHE A 336 11.29 0.11 -12.66
CA PHE A 336 10.93 -1.12 -11.94
C PHE A 336 11.76 -2.33 -12.39
N THR A 337 11.98 -2.48 -13.70
CA THR A 337 12.82 -3.55 -14.25
C THR A 337 14.25 -3.47 -13.73
N GLU A 338 14.81 -2.25 -13.69
CA GLU A 338 16.16 -2.00 -13.16
C GLU A 338 16.22 -2.28 -11.65
N ALA A 339 15.25 -1.77 -10.87
CA ALA A 339 15.19 -2.01 -9.43
C ALA A 339 15.02 -3.50 -9.07
N ALA A 340 14.25 -4.27 -9.87
CA ALA A 340 14.08 -5.71 -9.69
C ALA A 340 15.34 -6.51 -10.05
N ALA A 341 16.19 -5.98 -10.92
CA ALA A 341 17.44 -6.61 -11.33
C ALA A 341 18.61 -6.34 -10.36
N GLU A 342 18.48 -5.34 -9.49
CA GLU A 342 19.47 -5.06 -8.43
C GLU A 342 19.52 -6.24 -7.46
N LYS A 343 20.68 -6.90 -7.40
CA LYS A 343 20.92 -7.97 -6.41
C LYS A 343 20.99 -7.31 -5.03
N GLU A 344 20.25 -7.88 -4.09
CA GLU A 344 20.35 -7.55 -2.65
C GLU A 344 21.75 -7.77 -2.11
#